data_c1ede1da4cc805ec1d07691bf1547c5e
#
_entry.id   c1ede1da4cc805ec1d07691bf1547c5e
#
_cell.length_a   1.000
_cell.length_b   1.000
_cell.length_c   1.000
_cell.angle_alpha   90.00
_cell.angle_beta   90.00
_cell.angle_gamma   90.00
#
_symmetry.space_group_name_H-M   'P 1'
#
loop_
_entity.id
_entity.type
_entity.pdbx_description
1 polymer ?
#
loop_
_entity_poly.entity_id
_entity_poly.type
_entity_poly.pdbx_seq_one_letter_code
_entity_poly.pdbx_strand_id
1 'polypeptide(L)'
;MGFPLTGFLNNLQNKYVLLALVIACGGCAKTSPQFEQVLQRQPDNRTADDIFALTFEKHGGANLDELNDLNVAIDGEWHFLVTQIQPLIADADYRQQSEERLLLNEQLYFANYQGDGGNKRVYRTQNEIKVAYNGEITRDEQKNAAAALTADAFYLFTLGPLALHERVKNWQRLPDTTEDGNGYYRINARLAPGFGLSERDLVTLWVNKQSALTYRVHITLDGFDATKGAHADTTYLKYTEIDGFTFPTHFFERVRGPISIDAHEWWYTGIDINRGLTAQDLSINALSLKAKQPAIAINGTD
;
A
#
# COMPACT_ATOMS: atom_id res chain seq x y z
N MET A 1 42.05 39.81 37.79
CA MET A 1 41.61 38.43 37.56
C MET A 1 40.37 38.52 36.66
N GLY A 2 40.58 38.38 35.35
CA GLY A 2 39.51 38.45 34.36
C GLY A 2 39.16 37.06 33.89
N PHE A 3 37.90 36.67 33.93
CA PHE A 3 37.37 35.45 33.31
C PHE A 3 36.88 35.77 31.90
N PRO A 4 37.15 34.95 30.91
CA PRO A 4 36.72 35.21 29.54
C PRO A 4 35.30 34.69 29.29
N LEU A 5 34.42 35.60 28.88
CA LEU A 5 33.02 35.37 28.38
C LEU A 5 33.02 35.07 26.88
N THR A 6 33.57 33.97 26.43
CA THR A 6 33.58 33.62 24.98
C THR A 6 32.95 32.25 24.63
N GLY A 7 32.35 31.56 25.58
CA GLY A 7 31.82 30.20 25.35
C GLY A 7 30.31 30.08 25.06
N PHE A 8 29.51 31.15 25.17
CA PHE A 8 28.02 31.04 25.22
C PHE A 8 27.31 31.42 23.91
N LEU A 9 28.01 32.05 22.97
CA LEU A 9 27.37 32.56 21.73
C LEU A 9 27.38 31.58 20.55
N ASN A 10 28.26 30.56 20.55
CA ASN A 10 28.34 29.62 19.43
C ASN A 10 27.22 28.53 19.42
N ASN A 11 26.54 28.32 20.54
CA ASN A 11 25.51 27.28 20.60
C ASN A 11 24.11 27.78 20.22
N LEU A 12 23.90 29.10 20.19
CA LEU A 12 22.61 29.65 19.75
C LEU A 12 22.52 29.80 18.22
N GLN A 13 23.62 30.10 17.54
CA GLN A 13 23.62 30.24 16.07
C GLN A 13 23.34 28.93 15.34
N ASN A 14 23.79 27.77 15.85
CA ASN A 14 23.52 26.48 15.24
C ASN A 14 22.06 26.01 15.35
N LYS A 15 21.35 26.43 16.40
CA LYS A 15 19.92 26.07 16.56
C LYS A 15 19.02 26.87 15.60
N TYR A 16 19.37 28.10 15.29
CA TYR A 16 18.58 28.93 14.35
C TYR A 16 18.87 28.61 12.89
N VAL A 17 20.06 28.12 12.56
CA VAL A 17 20.37 27.64 11.20
C VAL A 17 19.60 26.36 10.89
N LEU A 18 19.45 25.45 11.87
CA LEU A 18 18.65 24.24 11.67
C LEU A 18 17.15 24.56 11.54
N LEU A 19 16.66 25.53 12.32
CA LEU A 19 15.25 25.94 12.26
C LEU A 19 14.94 26.72 10.97
N ALA A 20 15.87 27.51 10.45
CA ALA A 20 15.71 28.23 9.18
C ALA A 20 15.76 27.28 7.96
N LEU A 21 16.52 26.18 8.03
CA LEU A 21 16.54 25.18 6.96
C LEU A 21 15.21 24.40 6.86
N VAL A 22 14.55 24.17 8.01
CA VAL A 22 13.22 23.50 8.02
C VAL A 22 12.12 24.41 7.45
N ILE A 23 12.24 25.75 7.61
CA ILE A 23 11.26 26.70 7.09
C ILE A 23 11.49 26.99 5.60
N ALA A 24 12.71 26.88 5.09
CA ALA A 24 13.01 27.07 3.67
C ALA A 24 12.59 25.88 2.77
N CYS A 25 12.35 24.69 3.34
CA CYS A 25 11.79 23.53 2.64
C CYS A 25 10.26 23.53 2.54
N GLY A 26 9.57 24.58 3.01
CA GLY A 26 8.16 24.84 2.78
C GLY A 26 7.83 25.22 1.34
N GLY A 27 8.54 24.63 0.37
CA GLY A 27 8.21 24.68 -1.04
C GLY A 27 6.86 23.97 -1.23
N CYS A 28 5.91 24.69 -1.78
CA CYS A 28 4.56 24.30 -2.13
C CYS A 28 4.45 22.81 -2.37
N ALA A 29 3.82 22.10 -1.45
CA ALA A 29 3.34 20.74 -1.71
C ALA A 29 2.44 20.84 -2.94
N LYS A 30 2.96 20.46 -4.11
CA LYS A 30 2.14 20.34 -5.30
C LYS A 30 1.13 19.26 -4.98
N THR A 31 -0.13 19.64 -4.85
CA THR A 31 -1.24 18.68 -4.80
C THR A 31 -1.03 17.67 -5.90
N SER A 32 -1.17 16.42 -5.56
CA SER A 32 -0.98 15.36 -6.56
C SER A 32 -1.91 15.60 -7.75
N PRO A 33 -1.41 15.59 -8.99
CA PRO A 33 -2.24 15.83 -10.17
C PRO A 33 -3.46 14.92 -10.28
N GLN A 34 -3.45 13.78 -9.60
CA GLN A 34 -4.56 12.82 -9.62
C GLN A 34 -5.85 13.34 -9.00
N PHE A 35 -5.78 14.34 -8.12
CA PHE A 35 -6.96 14.91 -7.46
C PHE A 35 -7.45 16.19 -8.15
N GLU A 36 -6.76 16.66 -9.16
CA GLU A 36 -7.22 17.78 -9.99
C GLU A 36 -8.38 17.31 -10.88
N GLN A 37 -9.51 17.99 -10.78
CA GLN A 37 -10.58 17.81 -11.76
C GLN A 37 -10.15 18.48 -13.07
N VAL A 38 -9.79 17.68 -14.05
CA VAL A 38 -9.36 18.21 -15.34
C VAL A 38 -10.45 18.01 -16.37
N LEU A 39 -11.00 19.11 -16.82
CA LEU A 39 -12.01 19.17 -17.88
C LEU A 39 -11.42 19.07 -19.30
N GLN A 40 -10.15 18.74 -19.44
CA GLN A 40 -9.50 18.61 -20.74
C GLN A 40 -9.93 17.36 -21.48
N ARG A 41 -10.33 17.51 -22.72
CA ARG A 41 -10.68 16.42 -23.62
C ARG A 41 -9.44 15.57 -23.89
N GLN A 42 -9.53 14.28 -23.57
CA GLN A 42 -8.42 13.35 -23.80
C GLN A 42 -8.32 12.99 -25.29
N PRO A 43 -7.13 12.74 -25.82
CA PRO A 43 -6.94 12.30 -27.21
C PRO A 43 -7.63 10.97 -27.55
N ASP A 44 -7.78 10.11 -26.54
CA ASP A 44 -8.44 8.82 -26.66
C ASP A 44 -9.87 8.92 -26.06
N ASN A 45 -10.85 8.43 -26.78
CA ASN A 45 -12.29 8.58 -26.42
C ASN A 45 -12.77 7.55 -25.38
N ARG A 46 -11.91 6.66 -24.85
CA ARG A 46 -12.30 5.71 -23.80
C ARG A 46 -12.81 6.45 -22.58
N THR A 47 -13.92 5.95 -22.04
CA THR A 47 -14.42 6.42 -20.74
C THR A 47 -13.53 5.88 -19.60
N ALA A 48 -13.71 6.39 -18.40
CA ALA A 48 -13.00 5.86 -17.23
C ALA A 48 -13.41 4.41 -16.91
N ASP A 49 -14.69 4.08 -17.13
CA ASP A 49 -15.21 2.73 -16.92
C ASP A 49 -14.66 1.75 -17.97
N ASP A 50 -14.48 2.17 -19.24
CA ASP A 50 -13.82 1.35 -20.27
C ASP A 50 -12.37 1.04 -19.89
N ILE A 51 -11.65 2.04 -19.34
CA ILE A 51 -10.26 1.86 -18.90
C ILE A 51 -10.19 0.94 -17.69
N PHE A 52 -11.13 1.06 -16.74
CA PHE A 52 -11.21 0.13 -15.62
C PHE A 52 -11.51 -1.29 -16.09
N ALA A 53 -12.50 -1.49 -16.96
CA ALA A 53 -12.83 -2.78 -17.53
C ALA A 53 -11.62 -3.41 -18.22
N LEU A 54 -10.89 -2.63 -19.02
CA LEU A 54 -9.69 -3.09 -19.71
C LEU A 54 -8.61 -3.63 -18.75
N THR A 55 -8.31 -2.90 -17.67
CA THR A 55 -7.30 -3.35 -16.71
C THR A 55 -7.82 -4.49 -15.82
N PHE A 56 -9.09 -4.47 -15.44
CA PHE A 56 -9.74 -5.53 -14.69
C PHE A 56 -9.68 -6.87 -15.43
N GLU A 57 -10.09 -6.90 -16.69
CA GLU A 57 -9.98 -8.08 -17.58
C GLU A 57 -8.54 -8.56 -17.72
N LYS A 58 -7.60 -7.63 -17.91
CA LYS A 58 -6.18 -7.97 -18.05
C LYS A 58 -5.57 -8.61 -16.80
N HIS A 59 -6.11 -8.30 -15.63
CA HIS A 59 -5.72 -8.93 -14.36
C HIS A 59 -6.49 -10.23 -14.04
N GLY A 60 -7.34 -10.71 -14.95
CA GLY A 60 -8.10 -11.96 -14.77
C GLY A 60 -9.52 -11.74 -14.23
N GLY A 61 -10.06 -10.52 -14.37
CA GLY A 61 -11.37 -10.16 -13.83
C GLY A 61 -12.53 -11.02 -14.32
N ALA A 62 -12.45 -11.58 -15.54
CA ALA A 62 -13.47 -12.50 -16.05
C ALA A 62 -13.64 -13.78 -15.22
N ASN A 63 -12.58 -14.17 -14.49
CA ASN A 63 -12.56 -15.39 -13.68
C ASN A 63 -12.56 -15.08 -12.17
N LEU A 64 -12.89 -13.84 -11.77
CA LEU A 64 -12.76 -13.42 -10.36
C LEU A 64 -13.53 -14.32 -9.39
N ASP A 65 -14.67 -14.86 -9.79
CA ASP A 65 -15.47 -15.78 -8.98
C ASP A 65 -14.76 -17.12 -8.70
N GLU A 66 -13.71 -17.45 -9.44
CA GLU A 66 -12.87 -18.65 -9.26
C GLU A 66 -11.72 -18.40 -8.27
N LEU A 67 -11.44 -17.14 -7.91
CA LEU A 67 -10.39 -16.78 -6.97
C LEU A 67 -10.93 -16.73 -5.54
N ASN A 68 -10.74 -17.79 -4.78
CA ASN A 68 -11.25 -17.87 -3.40
C ASN A 68 -10.24 -17.38 -2.37
N ASP A 69 -8.99 -17.80 -2.51
CA ASP A 69 -7.91 -17.35 -1.64
C ASP A 69 -6.61 -17.11 -2.45
N LEU A 70 -5.86 -16.11 -2.01
CA LEU A 70 -4.54 -15.75 -2.53
C LEU A 70 -3.53 -15.78 -1.39
N ASN A 71 -2.40 -16.43 -1.62
CA ASN A 71 -1.36 -16.66 -0.65
C ASN A 71 -0.04 -16.10 -1.17
N VAL A 72 0.60 -15.22 -0.39
CA VAL A 72 1.86 -14.60 -0.77
C VAL A 72 2.88 -14.71 0.36
N ALA A 73 4.14 -14.94 0.01
CA ALA A 73 5.30 -14.75 0.87
C ALA A 73 6.04 -13.51 0.39
N ILE A 74 6.39 -12.64 1.32
CA ILE A 74 6.93 -11.31 1.04
C ILE A 74 8.26 -11.13 1.75
N ASP A 75 9.21 -10.50 1.06
CA ASP A 75 10.41 -9.92 1.60
C ASP A 75 10.50 -8.45 1.14
N GLY A 76 11.23 -7.60 1.86
CA GLY A 76 11.28 -6.19 1.49
C GLY A 76 12.20 -5.35 2.37
N GLU A 77 12.35 -4.09 1.96
CA GLU A 77 13.23 -3.13 2.59
C GLU A 77 12.51 -1.82 2.88
N TRP A 78 12.58 -1.39 4.15
CA TRP A 78 12.08 -0.09 4.57
C TRP A 78 13.15 0.98 4.40
N HIS A 79 12.80 2.09 3.76
CA HIS A 79 13.69 3.24 3.72
C HIS A 79 13.78 3.92 5.09
N PHE A 80 15.00 4.28 5.51
CA PHE A 80 15.26 4.79 6.86
C PHE A 80 14.36 5.97 7.26
N LEU A 81 14.15 6.93 6.36
CA LEU A 81 13.40 8.14 6.71
C LEU A 81 11.95 7.85 7.10
N VAL A 82 11.25 6.96 6.37
CA VAL A 82 9.86 6.61 6.70
C VAL A 82 9.75 5.90 8.04
N THR A 83 10.74 5.07 8.41
CA THR A 83 10.74 4.40 9.73
C THR A 83 10.84 5.39 10.89
N GLN A 84 11.45 6.57 10.67
CA GLN A 84 11.59 7.60 11.69
C GLN A 84 10.34 8.48 11.81
N ILE A 85 9.67 8.81 10.70
CA ILE A 85 8.53 9.74 10.71
C ILE A 85 7.18 9.02 10.78
N GLN A 86 7.10 7.74 10.41
CA GLN A 86 5.89 6.91 10.48
C GLN A 86 6.18 5.54 11.11
N PRO A 87 6.72 5.50 12.35
CA PRO A 87 7.18 4.26 12.97
C PRO A 87 6.05 3.23 13.18
N LEU A 88 4.81 3.67 13.42
CA LEU A 88 3.67 2.76 13.61
C LEU A 88 3.19 2.14 12.28
N ILE A 89 3.28 2.87 11.17
CA ILE A 89 2.93 2.36 9.84
C ILE A 89 4.02 1.41 9.33
N ALA A 90 5.29 1.84 9.42
CA ALA A 90 6.41 1.01 9.01
C ALA A 90 6.51 -0.24 9.88
N ASP A 91 6.43 -0.08 11.21
CA ASP A 91 6.58 -1.15 12.21
C ASP A 91 7.76 -2.09 11.88
N ALA A 92 8.89 -1.45 11.48
CA ALA A 92 10.00 -2.10 10.78
C ALA A 92 10.67 -3.23 11.56
N ASP A 93 10.62 -3.17 12.90
CA ASP A 93 11.15 -4.24 13.76
C ASP A 93 10.38 -5.56 13.59
N TYR A 94 9.14 -5.52 13.09
CA TYR A 94 8.28 -6.69 12.91
C TYR A 94 8.00 -7.00 11.43
N ARG A 95 8.02 -6.00 10.54
CA ARG A 95 7.59 -6.12 9.15
C ARG A 95 8.77 -6.19 8.18
N GLN A 96 9.68 -7.14 8.40
CA GLN A 96 10.79 -7.41 7.48
C GLN A 96 10.36 -8.47 6.44
N GLN A 97 9.75 -9.55 6.90
CA GLN A 97 9.21 -10.61 6.04
C GLN A 97 7.78 -10.94 6.46
N SER A 98 6.99 -11.46 5.54
CA SER A 98 5.64 -11.92 5.86
C SER A 98 5.16 -13.11 5.04
N GLU A 99 4.20 -13.84 5.64
CA GLU A 99 3.31 -14.76 4.97
C GLU A 99 1.90 -14.19 5.08
N GLU A 100 1.30 -13.86 3.94
CA GLU A 100 -0.01 -13.21 3.90
C GLU A 100 -1.03 -14.09 3.18
N ARG A 101 -2.28 -13.99 3.63
CA ARG A 101 -3.41 -14.77 3.15
C ARG A 101 -4.60 -13.85 2.96
N LEU A 102 -5.15 -13.85 1.77
CA LEU A 102 -6.32 -13.07 1.42
C LEU A 102 -7.46 -14.03 1.09
N LEU A 103 -8.60 -13.91 1.78
CA LEU A 103 -9.84 -14.59 1.41
C LEU A 103 -10.77 -13.57 0.77
N LEU A 104 -11.10 -13.78 -0.50
CA LEU A 104 -11.79 -12.77 -1.29
C LEU A 104 -13.27 -12.65 -0.90
N ASN A 105 -13.96 -13.77 -0.72
CA ASN A 105 -15.37 -13.80 -0.37
C ASN A 105 -15.68 -13.14 0.98
N GLU A 106 -14.77 -13.32 1.95
CA GLU A 106 -14.88 -12.73 3.29
C GLU A 106 -14.25 -11.34 3.38
N GLN A 107 -13.60 -10.87 2.33
CA GLN A 107 -12.76 -9.66 2.33
C GLN A 107 -11.81 -9.64 3.52
N LEU A 108 -11.19 -10.80 3.79
CA LEU A 108 -10.30 -11.01 4.92
C LEU A 108 -8.86 -10.93 4.46
N TYR A 109 -8.07 -10.16 5.19
CA TYR A 109 -6.62 -10.13 5.10
C TYR A 109 -6.02 -10.65 6.39
N PHE A 110 -5.14 -11.63 6.28
CA PHE A 110 -4.35 -12.16 7.37
C PHE A 110 -2.87 -12.07 7.02
N ALA A 111 -2.06 -11.56 7.96
CA ALA A 111 -0.62 -11.51 7.80
C ALA A 111 0.09 -12.05 9.03
N ASN A 112 1.17 -12.78 8.80
CA ASN A 112 2.11 -13.23 9.79
C ASN A 112 3.48 -12.66 9.44
N TYR A 113 3.82 -11.53 10.06
CA TYR A 113 5.08 -10.83 9.89
C TYR A 113 6.16 -11.36 10.81
N GLN A 114 7.42 -11.27 10.36
CA GLN A 114 8.61 -11.59 11.13
C GLN A 114 9.68 -10.52 10.94
N GLY A 115 10.35 -10.17 12.02
CA GLY A 115 11.47 -9.25 12.06
C GLY A 115 12.28 -9.37 13.34
N ASP A 116 13.20 -8.45 13.57
CA ASP A 116 14.11 -8.46 14.73
C ASP A 116 13.37 -8.31 16.07
N GLY A 117 12.21 -7.64 16.08
CA GLY A 117 11.32 -7.50 17.24
C GLY A 117 10.53 -8.76 17.55
N GLY A 118 10.55 -9.75 16.67
CA GLY A 118 9.81 -11.01 16.79
C GLY A 118 8.70 -11.16 15.75
N ASN A 119 7.55 -11.69 16.18
CA ASN A 119 6.42 -12.00 15.33
C ASN A 119 5.27 -10.99 15.54
N LYS A 120 4.67 -10.52 14.44
CA LYS A 120 3.42 -9.75 14.45
C LYS A 120 2.40 -10.46 13.59
N ARG A 121 1.17 -10.63 14.12
CA ARG A 121 0.04 -11.13 13.34
C ARG A 121 -1.05 -10.08 13.22
N VAL A 122 -1.63 -9.99 12.03
CA VAL A 122 -2.73 -9.08 11.73
C VAL A 122 -3.87 -9.91 11.14
N TYR A 123 -5.07 -9.73 11.69
CA TYR A 123 -6.32 -10.26 11.16
C TYR A 123 -7.23 -9.07 10.89
N ARG A 124 -7.62 -8.86 9.65
CA ARG A 124 -8.43 -7.73 9.22
C ARG A 124 -9.58 -8.20 8.35
N THR A 125 -10.81 -7.84 8.75
CA THR A 125 -12.01 -7.87 7.90
C THR A 125 -12.59 -6.46 7.80
N GLN A 126 -13.62 -6.28 7.01
CA GLN A 126 -14.29 -4.98 6.91
C GLN A 126 -14.71 -4.41 8.27
N ASN A 127 -15.07 -5.25 9.24
CA ASN A 127 -15.64 -4.84 10.53
C ASN A 127 -14.72 -5.09 11.72
N GLU A 128 -13.60 -5.76 11.54
CA GLU A 128 -12.76 -6.18 12.66
C GLU A 128 -11.27 -6.04 12.33
N ILE A 129 -10.51 -5.58 13.32
CA ILE A 129 -9.05 -5.61 13.33
C ILE A 129 -8.56 -6.29 14.61
N LYS A 130 -7.68 -7.25 14.49
CA LYS A 130 -6.94 -7.86 15.61
C LYS A 130 -5.47 -7.89 15.28
N VAL A 131 -4.65 -7.44 16.21
CA VAL A 131 -3.20 -7.43 16.09
C VAL A 131 -2.59 -8.11 17.30
N ALA A 132 -1.65 -9.01 17.06
CA ALA A 132 -0.88 -9.65 18.13
C ALA A 132 0.61 -9.47 17.87
N TYR A 133 1.35 -9.11 18.91
CA TYR A 133 2.82 -9.04 18.92
C TYR A 133 3.34 -10.16 19.82
N ASN A 134 4.21 -11.01 19.30
CA ASN A 134 4.79 -12.16 20.02
C ASN A 134 3.75 -13.06 20.72
N GLY A 135 2.57 -13.20 20.07
CA GLY A 135 1.47 -14.02 20.57
C GLY A 135 0.50 -13.29 21.51
N GLU A 136 0.78 -12.06 21.92
CA GLU A 136 -0.10 -11.26 22.77
C GLU A 136 -0.93 -10.27 21.97
N ILE A 137 -2.27 -10.32 22.10
CA ILE A 137 -3.18 -9.38 21.41
C ILE A 137 -3.02 -7.99 22.03
N THR A 138 -2.67 -7.03 21.19
CA THR A 138 -2.56 -5.63 21.64
C THR A 138 -3.93 -4.97 21.78
N ARG A 139 -4.05 -4.10 22.80
CA ARG A 139 -5.18 -3.19 23.00
C ARG A 139 -4.84 -1.74 22.65
N ASP A 140 -3.66 -1.52 22.10
CA ASP A 140 -3.21 -0.20 21.68
C ASP A 140 -3.97 0.21 20.41
N GLU A 141 -4.82 1.23 20.55
CA GLU A 141 -5.69 1.73 19.49
C GLU A 141 -4.89 2.30 18.32
N GLN A 142 -3.74 2.92 18.56
CA GLN A 142 -2.87 3.47 17.51
C GLN A 142 -2.24 2.35 16.67
N LYS A 143 -1.75 1.30 17.33
CA LYS A 143 -1.23 0.10 16.63
C LYS A 143 -2.30 -0.59 15.82
N ASN A 144 -3.52 -0.71 16.36
CA ASN A 144 -4.64 -1.30 15.64
C ASN A 144 -5.06 -0.44 14.44
N ALA A 145 -5.14 0.88 14.58
CA ALA A 145 -5.49 1.80 13.51
C ALA A 145 -4.45 1.79 12.38
N ALA A 146 -3.16 1.85 12.72
CA ALA A 146 -2.06 1.73 11.77
C ALA A 146 -2.08 0.40 11.01
N ALA A 147 -2.32 -0.71 11.74
CA ALA A 147 -2.41 -2.04 11.13
C ALA A 147 -3.63 -2.19 10.22
N ALA A 148 -4.78 -1.60 10.58
CA ALA A 148 -5.96 -1.61 9.74
C ALA A 148 -5.73 -0.88 8.41
N LEU A 149 -5.15 0.33 8.45
CA LEU A 149 -4.80 1.09 7.26
C LEU A 149 -3.83 0.30 6.37
N THR A 150 -2.80 -0.27 6.97
CA THR A 150 -1.79 -1.04 6.23
C THR A 150 -2.39 -2.30 5.59
N ALA A 151 -3.20 -3.05 6.33
CA ALA A 151 -3.84 -4.26 5.83
C ALA A 151 -4.75 -3.99 4.63
N ASP A 152 -5.59 -2.94 4.72
CA ASP A 152 -6.49 -2.56 3.63
C ASP A 152 -5.71 -2.07 2.39
N ALA A 153 -4.59 -1.35 2.59
CA ALA A 153 -3.71 -0.92 1.50
C ALA A 153 -3.01 -2.12 0.83
N PHE A 154 -2.46 -3.04 1.61
CA PHE A 154 -1.79 -4.24 1.07
C PHE A 154 -2.78 -5.18 0.38
N TYR A 155 -4.01 -5.31 0.88
CA TYR A 155 -5.08 -6.03 0.17
C TYR A 155 -5.31 -5.47 -1.23
N LEU A 156 -5.38 -4.12 -1.35
CA LEU A 156 -5.49 -3.45 -2.65
C LEU A 156 -4.22 -3.64 -3.50
N PHE A 157 -3.03 -3.43 -2.94
CA PHE A 157 -1.79 -3.53 -3.73
C PHE A 157 -1.58 -4.94 -4.26
N THR A 158 -1.92 -5.96 -3.50
CA THR A 158 -1.80 -7.38 -3.91
C THR A 158 -2.78 -7.75 -5.02
N LEU A 159 -4.04 -7.38 -4.89
CA LEU A 159 -5.10 -7.73 -5.86
C LEU A 159 -5.23 -6.71 -7.00
N GLY A 160 -4.69 -5.49 -6.83
CA GLY A 160 -4.81 -4.44 -7.84
C GLY A 160 -6.26 -4.10 -8.18
N PRO A 161 -6.63 -4.03 -9.48
CA PRO A 161 -7.99 -3.69 -9.89
C PRO A 161 -9.04 -4.71 -9.46
N LEU A 162 -8.66 -5.97 -9.19
CA LEU A 162 -9.59 -7.01 -8.72
C LEU A 162 -10.22 -6.63 -7.37
N ALA A 163 -9.47 -5.98 -6.47
CA ALA A 163 -9.99 -5.49 -5.18
C ALA A 163 -11.01 -4.36 -5.29
N LEU A 164 -11.12 -3.72 -6.46
CA LEU A 164 -11.92 -2.52 -6.66
C LEU A 164 -13.24 -2.77 -7.41
N HIS A 165 -13.41 -3.95 -7.99
CA HIS A 165 -14.52 -4.25 -8.90
C HIS A 165 -15.89 -3.95 -8.27
N GLU A 166 -16.15 -4.42 -7.06
CA GLU A 166 -17.42 -4.19 -6.37
C GLU A 166 -17.44 -2.92 -5.51
N ARG A 167 -16.27 -2.40 -5.17
CA ARG A 167 -16.11 -1.26 -4.26
C ARG A 167 -16.26 0.10 -4.95
N VAL A 168 -16.02 0.16 -6.26
CA VAL A 168 -16.07 1.40 -7.04
C VAL A 168 -17.16 1.31 -8.11
N LYS A 169 -18.07 2.28 -8.11
CA LYS A 169 -19.17 2.34 -9.08
C LYS A 169 -19.05 3.47 -10.11
N ASN A 170 -18.22 4.46 -9.83
CA ASN A 170 -18.08 5.65 -10.67
C ASN A 170 -16.62 6.03 -10.78
N TRP A 171 -16.02 5.72 -11.90
CA TRP A 171 -14.67 6.15 -12.23
C TRP A 171 -14.69 7.52 -12.92
N GLN A 172 -13.69 8.33 -12.63
CA GLN A 172 -13.45 9.61 -13.30
C GLN A 172 -12.14 9.55 -14.05
N ARG A 173 -12.16 9.95 -15.32
CA ARG A 173 -10.95 10.02 -16.12
C ARG A 173 -10.16 11.26 -15.78
N LEU A 174 -8.86 11.08 -15.55
CA LEU A 174 -7.86 12.12 -15.44
C LEU A 174 -7.10 12.25 -16.77
N PRO A 175 -6.36 13.37 -17.00
CA PRO A 175 -5.48 13.47 -18.15
C PRO A 175 -4.49 12.32 -18.22
N ASP A 176 -4.29 11.81 -19.42
CA ASP A 176 -3.25 10.81 -19.67
C ASP A 176 -1.87 11.39 -19.34
N THR A 177 -0.93 10.52 -19.06
CA THR A 177 0.46 10.91 -18.75
C THR A 177 1.45 10.00 -19.46
N THR A 178 2.70 10.43 -19.45
CA THR A 178 3.83 9.65 -19.96
C THR A 178 4.92 9.64 -18.89
N GLU A 179 5.46 8.47 -18.60
CA GLU A 179 6.59 8.26 -17.70
C GLU A 179 7.54 7.23 -18.32
N ASP A 180 8.83 7.54 -18.37
CA ASP A 180 9.89 6.70 -18.95
C ASP A 180 9.57 6.20 -20.37
N GLY A 181 8.96 7.06 -21.20
CA GLY A 181 8.58 6.75 -22.58
C GLY A 181 7.29 5.96 -22.73
N ASN A 182 6.66 5.49 -21.65
CA ASN A 182 5.41 4.74 -21.67
C ASN A 182 4.22 5.67 -21.42
N GLY A 183 3.13 5.47 -22.17
CA GLY A 183 1.87 6.19 -21.99
C GLY A 183 0.95 5.46 -21.00
N TYR A 184 0.26 6.26 -20.15
CA TYR A 184 -0.68 5.74 -19.17
C TYR A 184 -2.01 6.45 -19.22
N TYR A 185 -3.09 5.69 -19.15
CA TYR A 185 -4.40 6.20 -18.73
C TYR A 185 -4.37 6.42 -17.23
N ARG A 186 -5.09 7.46 -16.76
CA ARG A 186 -5.29 7.67 -15.33
C ARG A 186 -6.77 7.77 -15.05
N ILE A 187 -7.23 6.98 -14.10
CA ILE A 187 -8.61 7.00 -13.61
C ILE A 187 -8.61 7.09 -12.10
N ASN A 188 -9.53 7.86 -11.54
CA ASN A 188 -9.68 7.93 -10.10
C ASN A 188 -11.12 7.66 -9.65
N ALA A 189 -11.25 7.25 -8.39
CA ALA A 189 -12.54 7.02 -7.79
C ALA A 189 -12.48 7.26 -6.27
N ARG A 190 -13.68 7.38 -5.70
CA ARG A 190 -13.86 7.45 -4.26
C ARG A 190 -14.24 6.07 -3.73
N LEU A 191 -13.53 5.63 -2.69
CA LEU A 191 -13.87 4.47 -1.89
C LEU A 191 -14.65 4.89 -0.65
N ALA A 192 -15.74 4.19 -0.35
CA ALA A 192 -16.50 4.33 0.90
C ALA A 192 -17.05 2.95 1.28
N PRO A 193 -16.63 2.35 2.43
CA PRO A 193 -15.62 2.88 3.35
C PRO A 193 -14.24 2.99 2.69
N GLY A 194 -13.39 3.86 3.25
CA GLY A 194 -12.00 4.04 2.82
C GLY A 194 -11.07 2.95 3.36
N PHE A 195 -9.82 3.29 3.59
CA PHE A 195 -8.79 2.41 4.15
C PHE A 195 -8.69 2.61 5.67
N GLY A 196 -8.43 1.55 6.41
CA GLY A 196 -8.32 1.60 7.87
C GLY A 196 -9.61 2.05 8.52
N LEU A 197 -9.57 3.20 9.21
CA LEU A 197 -10.74 3.79 9.88
C LEU A 197 -11.35 4.97 9.10
N SER A 198 -10.94 5.20 7.86
CA SER A 198 -11.46 6.27 7.03
C SER A 198 -12.89 5.97 6.56
N GLU A 199 -13.77 6.99 6.66
CA GLU A 199 -15.10 6.88 6.02
C GLU A 199 -15.01 6.84 4.50
N ARG A 200 -13.97 7.47 3.94
CA ARG A 200 -13.75 7.57 2.50
C ARG A 200 -12.33 7.94 2.16
N ASP A 201 -11.82 7.35 1.08
CA ASP A 201 -10.53 7.66 0.49
C ASP A 201 -10.64 7.84 -1.02
N LEU A 202 -9.58 8.33 -1.64
CA LEU A 202 -9.43 8.38 -3.08
C LEU A 202 -8.44 7.31 -3.53
N VAL A 203 -8.76 6.66 -4.64
CA VAL A 203 -7.86 5.76 -5.34
C VAL A 203 -7.68 6.22 -6.78
N THR A 204 -6.43 6.24 -7.26
CA THR A 204 -6.12 6.49 -8.66
C THR A 204 -5.32 5.32 -9.21
N LEU A 205 -5.75 4.80 -10.35
CA LEU A 205 -5.03 3.80 -11.11
C LEU A 205 -4.33 4.45 -12.31
N TRP A 206 -3.09 4.08 -12.53
CA TRP A 206 -2.37 4.33 -13.77
C TRP A 206 -2.32 3.04 -14.56
N VAL A 207 -2.97 3.02 -15.71
CA VAL A 207 -3.08 1.84 -16.56
C VAL A 207 -2.20 2.03 -17.78
N ASN A 208 -1.26 1.12 -17.98
CA ASN A 208 -0.36 1.17 -19.12
C ASN A 208 -1.16 1.00 -20.43
N LYS A 209 -1.00 1.93 -21.38
CA LYS A 209 -1.77 1.96 -22.62
C LYS A 209 -1.49 0.77 -23.55
N GLN A 210 -0.32 0.18 -23.45
CA GLN A 210 0.11 -0.92 -24.32
C GLN A 210 -0.23 -2.29 -23.74
N SER A 211 0.07 -2.51 -22.45
CA SER A 211 -0.15 -3.81 -21.80
C SER A 211 -1.53 -3.94 -21.15
N ALA A 212 -2.22 -2.83 -20.90
CA ALA A 212 -3.44 -2.73 -20.08
C ALA A 212 -3.26 -3.10 -18.59
N LEU A 213 -2.06 -3.41 -18.15
CA LEU A 213 -1.80 -3.66 -16.74
C LEU A 213 -1.84 -2.38 -15.92
N THR A 214 -2.33 -2.48 -14.68
CA THR A 214 -2.20 -1.41 -13.70
C THR A 214 -0.73 -1.25 -13.33
N TYR A 215 -0.14 -0.12 -13.66
CA TYR A 215 1.26 0.21 -13.38
C TYR A 215 1.47 0.83 -12.02
N ARG A 216 0.51 1.65 -11.58
CA ARG A 216 0.63 2.39 -10.32
C ARG A 216 -0.72 2.57 -9.66
N VAL A 217 -0.72 2.39 -8.36
CA VAL A 217 -1.86 2.67 -7.49
C VAL A 217 -1.50 3.82 -6.56
N HIS A 218 -2.36 4.82 -6.49
CA HIS A 218 -2.18 5.97 -5.63
C HIS A 218 -3.41 6.13 -4.73
N ILE A 219 -3.23 6.18 -3.42
CA ILE A 219 -4.31 6.25 -2.43
C ILE A 219 -4.08 7.37 -1.42
N THR A 220 -5.16 7.95 -0.90
CA THR A 220 -5.10 8.78 0.31
C THR A 220 -4.92 7.89 1.55
N LEU A 221 -4.35 8.45 2.62
CA LEU A 221 -4.04 7.74 3.86
C LEU A 221 -4.77 8.37 5.06
N ASP A 222 -6.07 8.70 4.88
CA ASP A 222 -6.86 9.43 5.88
C ASP A 222 -7.35 8.53 7.04
N GLY A 223 -7.17 7.22 6.93
CA GLY A 223 -7.63 6.23 7.92
C GLY A 223 -6.79 6.12 9.19
N PHE A 224 -5.71 6.88 9.29
CA PHE A 224 -4.86 6.96 10.48
C PHE A 224 -4.43 8.41 10.71
N ASP A 225 -4.59 8.92 11.93
CA ASP A 225 -4.41 10.34 12.20
C ASP A 225 -3.02 10.88 11.85
N ALA A 226 -1.97 10.08 12.08
CA ALA A 226 -0.60 10.50 11.78
C ALA A 226 -0.27 10.55 10.27
N THR A 227 -1.13 9.99 9.43
CA THR A 227 -0.95 9.98 7.96
C THR A 227 -1.96 10.85 7.22
N LYS A 228 -2.87 11.53 7.92
CA LYS A 228 -3.88 12.41 7.30
C LYS A 228 -3.23 13.46 6.39
N GLY A 229 -3.74 13.55 5.16
CA GLY A 229 -3.23 14.45 4.14
C GLY A 229 -1.98 13.93 3.41
N ALA A 230 -1.46 12.77 3.79
CA ALA A 230 -0.46 12.04 3.00
C ALA A 230 -1.13 11.10 1.99
N HIS A 231 -0.35 10.68 1.00
CA HIS A 231 -0.75 9.76 -0.06
C HIS A 231 0.30 8.67 -0.21
N ALA A 232 -0.11 7.43 -0.40
CA ALA A 232 0.78 6.37 -0.86
C ALA A 232 0.73 6.29 -2.39
N ASP A 233 1.89 6.16 -3.00
CA ASP A 233 2.10 6.05 -4.45
C ASP A 233 2.92 4.78 -4.69
N THR A 234 2.24 3.68 -5.01
CA THR A 234 2.83 2.36 -5.16
C THR A 234 2.93 1.99 -6.63
N THR A 235 4.14 1.81 -7.12
CA THR A 235 4.47 1.39 -8.49
C THR A 235 4.65 -0.12 -8.53
N TYR A 236 4.04 -0.77 -9.52
CA TYR A 236 4.17 -2.20 -9.79
C TYR A 236 5.27 -2.42 -10.82
N LEU A 237 6.33 -3.11 -10.42
CA LEU A 237 7.55 -3.26 -11.22
C LEU A 237 7.62 -4.58 -11.99
N LYS A 238 7.05 -5.66 -11.41
CA LYS A 238 7.02 -6.98 -12.04
C LYS A 238 5.64 -7.62 -11.84
N TYR A 239 5.33 -8.60 -12.70
CA TYR A 239 4.07 -9.35 -12.66
C TYR A 239 4.35 -10.84 -12.87
N THR A 240 3.42 -11.66 -12.39
CA THR A 240 3.37 -13.10 -12.71
C THR A 240 1.95 -13.49 -13.08
N GLU A 241 1.82 -14.54 -13.87
CA GLU A 241 0.53 -15.11 -14.26
C GLU A 241 0.34 -16.47 -13.59
N ILE A 242 -0.80 -16.69 -12.94
CA ILE A 242 -1.17 -17.94 -12.28
C ILE A 242 -2.63 -18.22 -12.59
N ASP A 243 -2.90 -19.34 -13.25
CA ASP A 243 -4.25 -19.85 -13.57
C ASP A 243 -5.18 -18.76 -14.17
N GLY A 244 -4.63 -17.94 -15.08
CA GLY A 244 -5.38 -16.89 -15.78
C GLY A 244 -5.48 -15.55 -15.02
N PHE A 245 -4.88 -15.44 -13.83
CA PHE A 245 -4.76 -14.20 -13.10
C PHE A 245 -3.37 -13.60 -13.25
N THR A 246 -3.29 -12.29 -13.43
CA THR A 246 -2.03 -11.54 -13.47
C THR A 246 -1.86 -10.71 -12.20
N PHE A 247 -0.93 -11.11 -11.33
CA PHE A 247 -0.62 -10.43 -10.08
C PHE A 247 0.67 -9.62 -10.18
N PRO A 248 0.72 -8.41 -9.57
CA PRO A 248 1.98 -7.71 -9.35
C PRO A 248 2.81 -8.48 -8.31
N THR A 249 4.13 -8.48 -8.45
CA THR A 249 5.04 -9.25 -7.58
C THR A 249 6.24 -8.47 -7.08
N HIS A 250 6.44 -7.26 -7.55
CA HIS A 250 7.50 -6.37 -7.06
C HIS A 250 6.96 -4.94 -7.05
N PHE A 251 7.18 -4.23 -5.95
CA PHE A 251 6.53 -2.97 -5.64
C PHE A 251 7.53 -1.97 -5.12
N PHE A 252 7.34 -0.71 -5.49
CA PHE A 252 8.05 0.41 -4.94
C PHE A 252 7.08 1.49 -4.50
N GLU A 253 7.10 1.83 -3.22
CA GLU A 253 6.20 2.80 -2.61
C GLU A 253 6.90 4.10 -2.27
N ARG A 254 6.23 5.21 -2.57
CA ARG A 254 6.52 6.54 -2.06
C ARG A 254 5.36 7.05 -1.23
N VAL A 255 5.68 7.77 -0.17
CA VAL A 255 4.72 8.60 0.54
C VAL A 255 4.89 10.04 0.10
N ARG A 256 3.78 10.71 -0.19
CA ARG A 256 3.73 12.09 -0.64
C ARG A 256 2.86 12.92 0.30
N GLY A 257 3.28 14.16 0.54
CA GLY A 257 2.60 15.16 1.35
C GLY A 257 3.02 15.18 2.82
N PRO A 258 3.59 16.33 3.28
CA PRO A 258 3.95 17.53 2.49
C PRO A 258 5.23 17.37 1.66
N ILE A 259 6.04 16.35 1.93
CA ILE A 259 7.24 15.98 1.16
C ILE A 259 7.03 14.65 0.46
N SER A 260 7.87 14.36 -0.53
CA SER A 260 7.88 13.04 -1.18
C SER A 260 9.10 12.28 -0.68
N ILE A 261 8.87 11.09 -0.13
CA ILE A 261 9.92 10.21 0.38
C ILE A 261 9.72 8.80 -0.14
N ASP A 262 10.81 8.11 -0.41
CA ASP A 262 10.78 6.69 -0.66
C ASP A 262 10.47 5.98 0.66
N ALA A 263 9.53 5.04 0.63
CA ALA A 263 8.96 4.45 1.83
C ALA A 263 9.31 2.99 1.98
N HIS A 264 8.92 2.18 1.02
CA HIS A 264 9.04 0.73 1.10
C HIS A 264 9.24 0.14 -0.29
N GLU A 265 10.16 -0.80 -0.42
CA GLU A 265 10.28 -1.67 -1.58
C GLU A 265 10.09 -3.11 -1.12
N TRP A 266 9.20 -3.88 -1.79
CA TRP A 266 8.94 -5.27 -1.42
C TRP A 266 8.66 -6.11 -2.65
N TRP A 267 8.92 -7.40 -2.50
CA TRP A 267 8.74 -8.38 -3.57
C TRP A 267 8.23 -9.70 -3.01
N TYR A 268 7.53 -10.44 -3.86
CA TYR A 268 7.06 -11.76 -3.50
C TYR A 268 8.17 -12.79 -3.70
N THR A 269 8.40 -13.59 -2.68
CA THR A 269 9.26 -14.78 -2.72
C THR A 269 8.46 -16.04 -3.01
N GLY A 270 7.12 -15.98 -2.86
CA GLY A 270 6.20 -17.05 -3.19
C GLY A 270 4.79 -16.51 -3.41
N ILE A 271 4.05 -17.16 -4.31
CA ILE A 271 2.64 -16.86 -4.57
C ILE A 271 1.92 -18.11 -5.05
N ASP A 272 0.72 -18.33 -4.55
CA ASP A 272 -0.22 -19.35 -5.04
C ASP A 272 -1.66 -18.96 -4.70
N ILE A 273 -2.63 -19.65 -5.29
CA ILE A 273 -4.06 -19.41 -5.13
C ILE A 273 -4.82 -20.68 -4.77
N ASN A 274 -6.04 -20.49 -4.25
CA ASN A 274 -7.05 -21.55 -4.10
C ASN A 274 -6.60 -22.77 -3.27
N ARG A 275 -5.93 -22.54 -2.13
CA ARG A 275 -5.62 -23.60 -1.16
C ARG A 275 -6.85 -24.17 -0.44
N GLY A 276 -8.00 -23.50 -0.56
CA GLY A 276 -9.22 -23.80 0.16
C GLY A 276 -9.14 -23.40 1.63
N LEU A 277 -8.52 -22.26 1.91
CA LEU A 277 -8.48 -21.68 3.25
C LEU A 277 -9.84 -21.09 3.63
N THR A 278 -10.10 -21.08 4.94
CA THR A 278 -11.30 -20.48 5.54
C THR A 278 -10.89 -19.49 6.64
N ALA A 279 -11.82 -18.63 7.05
CA ALA A 279 -11.58 -17.69 8.15
C ALA A 279 -11.21 -18.41 9.48
N GLN A 280 -11.63 -19.65 9.68
CA GLN A 280 -11.26 -20.46 10.85
C GLN A 280 -9.77 -20.84 10.81
N ASP A 281 -9.24 -21.11 9.64
CA ASP A 281 -7.82 -21.44 9.44
C ASP A 281 -6.90 -20.24 9.74
N LEU A 282 -7.43 -19.01 9.63
CA LEU A 282 -6.69 -17.76 9.73
C LEU A 282 -6.92 -16.99 11.03
N SER A 283 -7.46 -17.64 12.08
CA SER A 283 -7.71 -16.94 13.34
C SER A 283 -6.41 -16.45 13.98
N ILE A 284 -6.49 -15.29 14.67
CA ILE A 284 -5.32 -14.67 15.33
C ILE A 284 -4.66 -15.59 16.38
N ASN A 285 -5.43 -16.47 17.00
CA ASN A 285 -4.99 -17.35 18.07
C ASN A 285 -4.54 -18.73 17.58
N ALA A 286 -4.96 -19.13 16.40
CA ALA A 286 -4.62 -20.43 15.82
C ALA A 286 -3.97 -20.24 14.45
N LEU A 287 -2.74 -20.69 14.31
CA LEU A 287 -2.17 -20.94 12.99
C LEU A 287 -2.57 -22.34 12.62
N SER A 288 -3.53 -22.51 11.72
CA SER A 288 -3.81 -23.80 11.13
C SER A 288 -2.59 -24.35 10.38
N LEU A 289 -2.53 -25.65 10.16
CA LEU A 289 -1.45 -26.24 9.34
C LEU A 289 -1.42 -25.65 7.93
N LYS A 290 -2.59 -25.36 7.35
CA LYS A 290 -2.71 -24.76 6.02
C LYS A 290 -2.13 -23.34 5.97
N ALA A 291 -2.43 -22.52 6.99
CA ALA A 291 -1.91 -21.15 7.09
C ALA A 291 -0.39 -21.12 7.34
N LYS A 292 0.17 -22.17 7.90
CA LYS A 292 1.63 -22.30 8.16
C LYS A 292 2.43 -22.73 6.93
N GLN A 293 1.77 -23.26 5.89
CA GLN A 293 2.48 -23.65 4.68
C GLN A 293 2.99 -22.39 3.96
N PRO A 294 4.28 -22.34 3.60
CA PRO A 294 4.80 -21.22 2.81
C PRO A 294 4.11 -21.17 1.44
N ALA A 295 4.04 -19.99 0.86
CA ALA A 295 3.61 -19.82 -0.51
C ALA A 295 4.56 -20.55 -1.48
N ILE A 296 4.04 -20.96 -2.62
CA ILE A 296 4.85 -21.62 -3.66
C ILE A 296 5.88 -20.61 -4.17
N ALA A 297 7.15 -20.96 -4.12
CA ALA A 297 8.23 -20.08 -4.54
C ALA A 297 8.07 -19.67 -6.01
N ILE A 298 8.23 -18.39 -6.28
CA ILE A 298 8.31 -17.87 -7.63
C ILE A 298 9.68 -18.28 -8.17
N ASN A 299 9.70 -19.15 -9.19
CA ASN A 299 10.94 -19.45 -9.89
C ASN A 299 11.43 -18.16 -10.54
N GLY A 300 12.57 -17.66 -10.06
CA GLY A 300 13.16 -16.43 -10.56
C GLY A 300 13.40 -16.52 -12.04
N THR A 301 12.66 -15.75 -12.79
CA THR A 301 13.09 -15.30 -14.11
C THR A 301 13.79 -13.97 -13.87
N ASP A 302 15.12 -13.99 -13.96
CA ASP A 302 16.00 -12.82 -13.98
C ASP A 302 15.56 -11.78 -15.02
#